data_1ea3ced5457e35b83ea6a67ab687cd6c
#
_entry.id   1ea3ced5457e35b83ea6a67ab687cd6c
#
_cell.length_a   1.000
_cell.length_b   1.000
_cell.length_c   1.000
_cell.angle_alpha   90.00
_cell.angle_beta   90.00
_cell.angle_gamma   90.00
#
_symmetry.space_group_name_H-M   'P 1'
#
loop_
_entity.id
_entity.type
_entity.pdbx_description
1 polymer ?
#
loop_
_entity_poly.entity_id
_entity_poly.type
_entity_poly.pdbx_seq_one_letter_code
_entity_poly.pdbx_strand_id
1 'polypeptide(L)'
;MLVAVALFELHIEFAGSLKDKRMVVKSLRDKLRAHFPISAAEVGLQDVHQRARLGLSFVTSDRSYAHSLLDKLQNFVDSNTDAVLSGWTQELLEFDEDATL
;
A
#
# COMPACT_ATOMS: atom_id res chain seq x y z
N MET A 1 1.27 20.98 2.52
CA MET A 1 1.17 19.75 1.73
C MET A 1 1.04 18.58 2.67
N LEU A 2 0.09 17.74 2.42
CA LEU A 2 -0.09 16.50 3.19
C LEU A 2 0.55 15.34 2.44
N VAL A 3 1.24 14.48 3.18
CA VAL A 3 1.81 13.23 2.66
C VAL A 3 1.14 12.08 3.42
N ALA A 4 0.40 11.27 2.70
CA ALA A 4 -0.20 10.07 3.26
C ALA A 4 0.71 8.88 3.03
N VAL A 5 0.91 8.07 4.06
CA VAL A 5 1.66 6.83 3.97
C VAL A 5 0.85 5.72 4.62
N ALA A 6 0.91 4.53 4.05
CA ALA A 6 0.36 3.33 4.66
C ALA A 6 1.33 2.18 4.50
N LEU A 7 1.42 1.36 5.53
CA LEU A 7 2.17 0.11 5.54
C LEU A 7 1.18 -1.00 5.83
N PHE A 8 1.19 -2.04 5.01
CA PHE A 8 0.29 -3.16 5.23
C PHE A 8 0.98 -4.50 5.00
N GLU A 9 0.43 -5.51 5.63
CA GLU A 9 0.96 -6.86 5.54
C GLU A 9 -0.08 -7.81 4.97
N LEU A 10 0.37 -8.69 4.08
CA LEU A 10 -0.43 -9.75 3.50
C LEU A 10 0.06 -11.10 4.01
N HIS A 11 -0.87 -11.99 4.33
CA HIS A 11 -0.61 -13.40 4.54
C HIS A 11 -1.04 -14.16 3.30
N ILE A 12 -0.10 -14.90 2.70
CA ILE A 12 -0.27 -15.58 1.41
C ILE A 12 -0.06 -17.08 1.64
N GLU A 13 -1.02 -17.73 2.28
CA GLU A 13 -0.90 -19.16 2.67
C GLU A 13 -0.64 -20.08 1.47
N PHE A 14 -1.25 -19.75 0.33
CA PHE A 14 -1.14 -20.56 -0.88
C PHE A 14 0.19 -20.39 -1.62
N ALA A 15 1.04 -19.44 -1.23
CA ALA A 15 2.32 -19.24 -1.89
C ALA A 15 3.29 -20.33 -1.44
N GLY A 16 3.70 -21.20 -2.36
CA GLY A 16 4.65 -22.29 -2.12
C GLY A 16 6.09 -21.89 -2.42
N SER A 17 6.33 -20.67 -2.93
CA SER A 17 7.65 -20.21 -3.33
C SER A 17 7.70 -18.69 -3.35
N LEU A 18 8.91 -18.12 -3.43
CA LEU A 18 9.08 -16.68 -3.65
C LEU A 18 8.54 -16.24 -5.00
N LYS A 19 8.60 -17.09 -6.01
CA LYS A 19 8.02 -16.80 -7.33
C LYS A 19 6.51 -16.62 -7.24
N ASP A 20 5.81 -17.52 -6.53
CA ASP A 20 4.37 -17.42 -6.31
C ASP A 20 4.01 -16.13 -5.59
N LYS A 21 4.76 -15.79 -4.53
CA LYS A 21 4.56 -14.55 -3.79
C LYS A 21 4.75 -13.32 -4.68
N ARG A 22 5.81 -13.28 -5.47
CA ARG A 22 6.10 -12.15 -6.35
C ARG A 22 4.98 -11.90 -7.35
N MET A 23 4.34 -12.95 -7.83
CA MET A 23 3.19 -12.83 -8.74
C MET A 23 2.00 -12.17 -8.05
N VAL A 24 1.69 -12.56 -6.81
CA VAL A 24 0.61 -11.99 -6.02
C VAL A 24 0.89 -10.50 -5.71
N VAL A 25 2.09 -10.20 -5.23
CA VAL A 25 2.51 -8.84 -4.88
C VAL A 25 2.50 -7.94 -6.11
N LYS A 26 3.05 -8.40 -7.23
CA LYS A 26 3.09 -7.64 -8.48
C LYS A 26 1.68 -7.35 -8.99
N SER A 27 0.79 -8.34 -8.97
CA SER A 27 -0.59 -8.16 -9.40
C SER A 27 -1.30 -7.08 -8.59
N LEU A 28 -1.21 -7.14 -7.27
CA LEU A 28 -1.84 -6.14 -6.41
C LEU A 28 -1.24 -4.76 -6.60
N ARG A 29 0.10 -4.67 -6.64
CA ARG A 29 0.80 -3.39 -6.87
C ARG A 29 0.38 -2.75 -8.19
N ASP A 30 0.33 -3.52 -9.26
CA ASP A 30 -0.04 -3.03 -10.59
C ASP A 30 -1.49 -2.55 -10.61
N LYS A 31 -2.42 -3.27 -9.96
CA LYS A 31 -3.82 -2.84 -9.80
C LYS A 31 -3.93 -1.54 -9.02
N LEU A 32 -3.21 -1.41 -7.91
CA LEU A 32 -3.20 -0.18 -7.11
C LEU A 32 -2.73 1.02 -7.94
N ARG A 33 -1.62 0.86 -8.67
CA ARG A 33 -1.08 1.92 -9.51
C ARG A 33 -1.98 2.29 -10.68
N ALA A 34 -2.72 1.31 -11.21
CA ALA A 34 -3.64 1.55 -12.32
C ALA A 34 -4.91 2.28 -11.90
N HIS A 35 -5.38 2.08 -10.67
CA HIS A 35 -6.65 2.62 -10.19
C HIS A 35 -6.52 3.91 -9.37
N PHE A 36 -5.34 4.17 -8.80
CA PHE A 36 -5.16 5.28 -7.86
C PHE A 36 -3.88 6.07 -8.16
N PRO A 37 -3.89 7.38 -7.93
CA PRO A 37 -2.70 8.23 -8.11
C PRO A 37 -1.74 8.08 -6.92
N ILE A 38 -1.14 6.90 -6.78
CA ILE A 38 -0.29 6.57 -5.64
C ILE A 38 1.00 5.90 -6.10
N SER A 39 1.99 5.90 -5.21
CA SER A 39 3.17 5.07 -5.29
C SER A 39 2.98 3.85 -4.39
N ALA A 40 3.35 2.67 -4.87
CA ALA A 40 3.24 1.43 -4.11
C ALA A 40 4.42 0.52 -4.41
N ALA A 41 4.94 -0.13 -3.37
CA ALA A 41 6.08 -1.03 -3.48
C ALA A 41 6.08 -2.06 -2.36
N GLU A 42 6.70 -3.21 -2.61
CA GLU A 42 7.07 -4.14 -1.54
C GLU A 42 8.25 -3.55 -0.76
N VAL A 43 8.15 -3.47 0.57
CA VAL A 43 9.12 -2.77 1.42
C VAL A 43 9.71 -3.62 2.53
N GLY A 44 9.27 -4.85 2.70
CA GLY A 44 9.80 -5.74 3.73
C GLY A 44 9.41 -7.18 3.50
N LEU A 45 10.02 -8.09 4.25
CA LEU A 45 9.77 -9.54 4.20
C LEU A 45 10.05 -10.15 2.81
N GLN A 46 10.98 -9.58 2.04
CA GLN A 46 11.20 -9.95 0.64
C GLN A 46 11.63 -11.41 0.47
N ASP A 47 12.29 -11.99 1.46
CA ASP A 47 12.76 -13.38 1.44
C ASP A 47 11.78 -14.37 2.08
N VAL A 48 10.61 -13.91 2.52
CA VAL A 48 9.56 -14.74 3.12
C VAL A 48 8.47 -14.97 2.08
N HIS A 49 8.16 -16.23 1.74
CA HIS A 49 7.22 -16.47 0.64
C HIS A 49 5.73 -16.45 1.04
N GLN A 50 5.40 -16.58 2.32
CA GLN A 50 4.01 -16.60 2.79
C GLN A 50 3.57 -15.28 3.44
N ARG A 51 4.44 -14.28 3.50
CA ARG A 51 4.13 -12.95 4.03
C ARG A 51 4.77 -11.89 3.17
N ALA A 52 4.08 -10.78 3.01
CA ALA A 52 4.59 -9.62 2.28
C ALA A 52 4.25 -8.33 3.02
N ARG A 53 5.16 -7.37 3.00
CA ARG A 53 4.91 -6.01 3.46
C ARG A 53 5.02 -5.05 2.30
N LEU A 54 3.95 -4.28 2.12
CA LEU A 54 3.88 -3.26 1.09
C LEU A 54 3.68 -1.89 1.72
N GLY A 55 4.26 -0.89 1.06
CA GLY A 55 4.03 0.50 1.40
C GLY A 55 3.35 1.21 0.26
N LEU A 56 2.54 2.21 0.57
CA LEU A 56 1.99 3.13 -0.41
C LEU A 56 2.05 4.55 0.11
N SER A 57 2.06 5.52 -0.82
CA SER A 57 2.06 6.93 -0.47
C SER A 57 1.41 7.77 -1.57
N PHE A 58 0.91 8.93 -1.17
CA PHE A 58 0.43 9.96 -2.08
C PHE A 58 0.51 11.33 -1.39
N VAL A 59 0.44 12.37 -2.19
CA VAL A 59 0.43 13.75 -1.71
C VAL A 59 -0.88 14.44 -2.09
N THR A 60 -1.33 15.36 -1.24
CA THR A 60 -2.52 16.16 -1.48
C THR A 60 -2.48 17.43 -0.63
N SER A 61 -3.31 18.40 -0.96
CA SER A 61 -3.54 19.57 -0.12
C SER A 61 -4.81 19.45 0.73
N ASP A 62 -5.63 18.42 0.49
CA ASP A 62 -6.96 18.25 1.09
C ASP A 62 -6.96 17.09 2.07
N ARG A 63 -7.14 17.39 3.36
CA ARG A 63 -7.15 16.39 4.44
C ARG A 63 -8.33 15.42 4.31
N SER A 64 -9.48 15.93 3.95
CA SER A 64 -10.69 15.12 3.76
C SER A 64 -10.52 14.11 2.61
N TYR A 65 -9.93 14.56 1.51
CA TYR A 65 -9.57 13.69 0.40
C TYR A 65 -8.56 12.62 0.83
N ALA A 66 -7.56 13.01 1.62
CA ALA A 66 -6.54 12.06 2.09
C ALA A 66 -7.16 10.92 2.89
N HIS A 67 -8.04 11.22 3.85
CA HIS A 67 -8.72 10.21 4.65
C HIS A 67 -9.63 9.32 3.79
N SER A 68 -10.38 9.93 2.88
CA SER A 68 -11.27 9.20 1.97
C SER A 68 -10.48 8.24 1.07
N LEU A 69 -9.35 8.69 0.52
CA LEU A 69 -8.53 7.86 -0.34
C LEU A 69 -7.86 6.71 0.44
N LEU A 70 -7.37 6.97 1.65
CA LEU A 70 -6.81 5.92 2.50
C LEU A 70 -7.84 4.82 2.79
N ASP A 71 -9.08 5.18 3.10
CA ASP A 71 -10.17 4.21 3.31
C ASP A 71 -10.44 3.39 2.06
N LYS A 72 -10.50 4.05 0.90
CA LYS A 72 -10.70 3.37 -0.39
C LYS A 72 -9.56 2.41 -0.71
N LEU A 73 -8.33 2.81 -0.42
CA LEU A 73 -7.14 1.99 -0.65
C LEU A 73 -7.16 0.73 0.21
N GLN A 74 -7.48 0.86 1.50
CA GLN A 74 -7.57 -0.29 2.39
C GLN A 74 -8.65 -1.27 1.93
N ASN A 75 -9.83 -0.77 1.58
CA ASN A 75 -10.93 -1.59 1.06
C ASN A 75 -10.56 -2.26 -0.27
N PHE A 76 -9.87 -1.53 -1.14
CA PHE A 76 -9.42 -2.06 -2.43
C PHE A 76 -8.43 -3.23 -2.23
N VAL A 77 -7.45 -3.06 -1.36
CA VAL A 77 -6.49 -4.13 -1.05
C VAL A 77 -7.22 -5.36 -0.52
N ASP A 78 -8.12 -5.18 0.43
CA ASP A 78 -8.87 -6.28 1.04
C ASP A 78 -9.72 -7.04 0.01
N SER A 79 -10.23 -6.35 -1.02
CA SER A 79 -11.16 -6.91 -2.01
C SER A 79 -10.49 -7.40 -3.30
N ASN A 80 -9.22 -7.07 -3.55
CA ASN A 80 -8.56 -7.32 -4.84
C ASN A 80 -7.34 -8.23 -4.75
N THR A 81 -7.27 -9.04 -3.71
CA THR A 81 -6.26 -10.08 -3.57
C THR A 81 -6.87 -11.30 -2.92
N ASP A 82 -6.39 -12.49 -3.28
CA ASP A 82 -6.74 -13.75 -2.61
C ASP A 82 -5.95 -13.93 -1.31
N ALA A 83 -4.93 -13.12 -1.07
CA ALA A 83 -4.20 -13.08 0.19
C ALA A 83 -5.05 -12.42 1.29
N VAL A 84 -4.68 -12.66 2.54
CA VAL A 84 -5.35 -12.07 3.69
C VAL A 84 -4.62 -10.79 4.08
N LEU A 85 -5.35 -9.68 4.14
CA LEU A 85 -4.84 -8.44 4.72
C LEU A 85 -4.76 -8.60 6.23
N SER A 86 -3.56 -8.83 6.76
CA SER A 86 -3.32 -9.18 8.15
C SER A 86 -2.92 -8.00 9.03
N GLY A 87 -2.61 -6.86 8.44
CA GLY A 87 -2.26 -5.65 9.19
C GLY A 87 -2.27 -4.43 8.30
N TRP A 88 -2.66 -3.30 8.88
CA TRP A 88 -2.68 -2.00 8.20
C TRP A 88 -2.38 -0.91 9.21
N THR A 89 -1.39 -0.06 8.90
CA THR A 89 -1.11 1.16 9.66
C THR A 89 -0.90 2.31 8.69
N GLN A 90 -1.31 3.49 9.08
CA GLN A 90 -1.24 4.67 8.22
C GLN A 90 -0.91 5.91 9.02
N GLU A 91 -0.29 6.88 8.35
CA GLU A 91 -0.02 8.22 8.89
C GLU A 91 -0.33 9.27 7.83
N LEU A 92 -0.75 10.42 8.31
CA LEU A 92 -0.90 11.62 7.51
C LEU A 92 0.08 12.66 8.04
N LEU A 93 1.08 12.97 7.24
CA LEU A 93 2.16 13.88 7.60
C LEU A 93 1.91 15.24 6.95
N GLU A 94 2.18 16.30 7.68
CA GLU A 94 2.09 17.66 7.15
C GLU A 94 3.50 18.18 6.86
N PHE A 95 3.73 18.53 5.60
CA PHE A 95 4.99 19.10 5.14
C PHE A 95 4.77 20.58 4.84
N ASP A 96 5.65 21.45 5.35
CA ASP A 96 5.54 22.89 5.19
C ASP A 96 5.73 23.29 3.72
N GLU A 97 4.64 23.72 3.08
CA GLU A 97 4.65 24.18 1.68
C GLU A 97 5.26 25.56 1.51
N ASP A 98 5.44 26.31 2.61
CA ASP A 98 6.08 27.62 2.62
C ASP A 98 7.58 27.52 2.84
N ALA A 99 8.13 26.29 2.92
CA ALA A 99 9.57 26.09 2.99
C ALA A 99 10.27 26.73 1.78
N THR A 100 11.46 27.26 2.02
CA THR A 100 12.26 27.86 0.94
C THR A 100 12.71 26.83 -0.08
N LEU A 101 12.33 27.02 -1.31
CA LEU A 101 12.70 26.16 -2.44
C LEU A 101 13.98 26.65 -3.12
#